data_6c65a6b16f10f8131ebf87a1e78c0418
#
_entry.id   6c65a6b16f10f8131ebf87a1e78c0418
#
_cell.length_a   1.000
_cell.length_b   1.000
_cell.length_c   1.000
_cell.angle_alpha   90.00
_cell.angle_beta   90.00
_cell.angle_gamma   90.00
#
_symmetry.space_group_name_H-M   'P 1'
#
loop_
_entity.id
_entity.type
_entity.pdbx_description
1 polymer ?
#
loop_
_entity_poly.entity_id
_entity_poly.type
_entity_poly.pdbx_seq_one_letter_code
_entity_poly.pdbx_strand_id
1 'polypeptide(L)'
;MVRVNRSELTKLEIIRYATKKMLETGYTNTQVRAIAKELNMSPGNLTFHYRTKEDMLAELVELLCDFQWKMMEEEAKEGYSSIMAVCLELAAMASMCEEDEVARDFYLSAYSSPKCLAIIRKNDTARAKEVFKEYCPNWTDENFEVAEILVAGIEYSTLNTSGVTVALETRIAGAMNNILSIFNVPEEIRKMKIDRVLSKDLRKLGRRVLNEFKQYVEDTNEQALMDLLKG
;
A
#
# COMPACT_ATOMS: atom_id res chain seq x y z
N MET A 1 38.03 10.17 1.39
CA MET A 1 36.91 10.01 2.35
C MET A 1 35.72 10.79 1.81
N VAL A 2 34.71 10.10 1.34
CA VAL A 2 33.46 10.76 0.92
C VAL A 2 32.80 11.34 2.18
N ARG A 3 32.42 12.61 2.14
CA ARG A 3 31.81 13.31 3.28
C ARG A 3 30.35 12.93 3.33
N VAL A 4 29.98 11.97 4.18
CA VAL A 4 28.58 11.58 4.38
C VAL A 4 27.75 12.83 4.66
N ASN A 5 26.66 13.00 3.90
CA ASN A 5 25.72 14.09 4.11
C ASN A 5 24.92 13.84 5.41
N ARG A 6 25.29 14.54 6.48
CA ARG A 6 24.67 14.39 7.80
C ARG A 6 23.13 14.66 7.78
N SER A 7 22.69 15.58 6.93
CA SER A 7 21.26 15.90 6.82
C SER A 7 20.48 14.74 6.21
N GLU A 8 21.03 14.11 5.18
CA GLU A 8 20.46 12.90 4.54
C GLU A 8 20.47 11.70 5.48
N LEU A 9 21.57 11.50 6.19
CA LEU A 9 21.66 10.44 7.21
C LEU A 9 20.57 10.60 8.26
N THR A 10 20.41 11.80 8.82
CA THR A 10 19.37 12.09 9.81
C THR A 10 17.96 11.88 9.24
N LYS A 11 17.74 12.26 7.98
CA LYS A 11 16.45 12.04 7.30
C LYS A 11 16.13 10.55 7.21
N LEU A 12 17.10 9.72 6.79
CA LEU A 12 16.95 8.26 6.70
C LEU A 12 16.74 7.60 8.07
N GLU A 13 17.45 8.04 9.11
CA GLU A 13 17.24 7.54 10.47
C GLU A 13 15.83 7.84 10.97
N ILE A 14 15.30 9.03 10.70
CA ILE A 14 13.95 9.43 11.09
C ILE A 14 12.93 8.55 10.36
N ILE A 15 13.03 8.39 9.03
CA ILE A 15 12.01 7.66 8.28
C ILE A 15 12.04 6.17 8.58
N ARG A 16 13.23 5.58 8.75
CA ARG A 16 13.37 4.17 9.17
C ARG A 16 12.65 3.92 10.50
N TYR A 17 12.87 4.78 11.50
CA TYR A 17 12.22 4.63 12.80
C TYR A 17 10.71 4.90 12.73
N ALA A 18 10.30 5.95 12.00
CA ALA A 18 8.90 6.35 11.91
C ALA A 18 8.06 5.28 11.19
N THR A 19 8.52 4.77 10.04
CA THR A 19 7.81 3.73 9.27
C THR A 19 7.69 2.43 10.06
N LYS A 20 8.76 2.01 10.70
CA LYS A 20 8.74 0.85 11.62
C LYS A 20 7.70 1.06 12.73
N LYS A 21 7.71 2.22 13.37
CA LYS A 21 6.78 2.52 14.47
C LYS A 21 5.33 2.57 14.00
N MET A 22 5.06 3.12 12.82
CA MET A 22 3.72 3.14 12.22
C MET A 22 3.21 1.72 11.94
N LEU A 23 4.08 0.80 11.49
CA LEU A 23 3.73 -0.59 11.22
C LEU A 23 3.66 -1.48 12.47
N GLU A 24 4.20 -1.04 13.60
CA GLU A 24 4.13 -1.74 14.89
C GLU A 24 2.95 -1.29 15.75
N THR A 25 2.64 0.00 15.79
CA THR A 25 1.69 0.58 16.74
C THR A 25 0.54 1.36 16.10
N GLY A 26 0.52 1.47 14.78
CA GLY A 26 -0.43 2.27 14.00
C GLY A 26 0.03 3.70 13.75
N TYR A 27 -0.45 4.25 12.64
CA TYR A 27 -0.20 5.65 12.32
C TYR A 27 -0.80 6.58 13.37
N THR A 28 -2.05 6.35 13.78
CA THR A 28 -2.75 7.19 14.76
C THR A 28 -1.99 7.28 16.07
N ASN A 29 -1.46 6.16 16.56
CA ASN A 29 -0.73 6.08 17.82
C ASN A 29 0.73 6.56 17.74
N THR A 30 1.28 6.71 16.55
CA THR A 30 2.65 7.19 16.37
C THR A 30 2.73 8.70 16.57
N GLN A 31 3.51 9.13 17.55
CA GLN A 31 3.67 10.55 17.93
C GLN A 31 5.04 11.08 17.51
N VAL A 32 5.07 12.22 16.82
CA VAL A 32 6.31 12.89 16.37
C VAL A 32 7.28 13.16 17.53
N ARG A 33 6.76 13.57 18.70
CA ARG A 33 7.59 13.82 19.90
C ARG A 33 8.24 12.55 20.44
N ALA A 34 7.54 11.41 20.34
CA ALA A 34 8.09 10.11 20.75
C ALA A 34 9.22 9.68 19.81
N ILE A 35 9.05 9.85 18.49
CA ILE A 35 10.11 9.60 17.51
C ILE A 35 11.34 10.44 17.80
N ALA A 36 11.18 11.76 18.00
CA ALA A 36 12.29 12.66 18.29
C ALA A 36 13.04 12.24 19.56
N LYS A 37 12.33 11.86 20.61
CA LYS A 37 12.90 11.39 21.87
C LYS A 37 13.75 10.13 21.70
N GLU A 38 13.23 9.13 21.00
CA GLU A 38 13.93 7.85 20.75
C GLU A 38 15.21 8.06 19.92
N LEU A 39 15.18 8.99 18.98
CA LEU A 39 16.34 9.35 18.16
C LEU A 39 17.27 10.37 18.83
N ASN A 40 17.05 10.70 20.11
CA ASN A 40 17.83 11.68 20.87
C ASN A 40 17.96 13.03 20.15
N MET A 41 16.89 13.49 19.48
CA MET A 41 16.87 14.78 18.79
C MET A 41 15.77 15.69 19.30
N SER A 42 15.90 17.00 19.07
CA SER A 42 14.82 17.94 19.37
C SER A 42 13.65 17.78 18.38
N PRO A 43 12.39 18.02 18.82
CA PRO A 43 11.24 18.06 17.90
C PRO A 43 11.44 19.04 16.73
N GLY A 44 12.12 20.17 16.97
CA GLY A 44 12.45 21.14 15.93
C GLY A 44 13.41 20.60 14.88
N ASN A 45 14.38 19.77 15.25
CA ASN A 45 15.26 19.11 14.29
C ASN A 45 14.49 18.06 13.46
N LEU A 46 13.60 17.28 14.07
CA LEU A 46 12.75 16.35 13.33
C LEU A 46 11.86 17.08 12.32
N THR A 47 11.17 18.15 12.75
CA THR A 47 10.27 18.93 11.87
C THR A 47 11.02 19.73 10.79
N PHE A 48 12.31 19.92 10.90
CA PHE A 48 13.14 20.43 9.81
C PHE A 48 13.23 19.44 8.64
N HIS A 49 13.29 18.14 8.93
CA HIS A 49 13.33 17.08 7.91
C HIS A 49 11.93 16.66 7.42
N TYR A 50 10.98 16.53 8.34
CA TYR A 50 9.59 16.17 8.07
C TYR A 50 8.66 17.14 8.78
N ARG A 51 8.01 18.01 8.02
CA ARG A 51 7.15 19.07 8.57
C ARG A 51 5.96 18.53 9.33
N THR A 52 5.42 17.41 8.86
CA THR A 52 4.23 16.77 9.44
C THR A 52 4.44 15.27 9.58
N LYS A 53 3.60 14.63 10.40
CA LYS A 53 3.54 13.17 10.47
C LYS A 53 3.05 12.56 9.15
N GLU A 54 2.21 13.29 8.43
CA GLU A 54 1.71 12.90 7.10
C GLU A 54 2.83 12.81 6.06
N ASP A 55 3.88 13.64 6.16
CA ASP A 55 5.03 13.52 5.26
C ASP A 55 5.76 12.20 5.44
N MET A 56 5.87 11.71 6.68
CA MET A 56 6.43 10.39 6.96
C MET A 56 5.50 9.25 6.53
N LEU A 57 4.18 9.42 6.65
CA LEU A 57 3.21 8.45 6.12
C LEU A 57 3.31 8.34 4.60
N ALA A 58 3.49 9.46 3.90
CA ALA A 58 3.65 9.49 2.46
C ALA A 58 4.86 8.67 1.98
N GLU A 59 6.00 8.74 2.67
CA GLU A 59 7.17 7.89 2.38
C GLU A 59 6.84 6.40 2.56
N LEU A 60 6.07 6.04 3.60
CA LEU A 60 5.62 4.65 3.80
C LEU A 60 4.65 4.19 2.71
N VAL A 61 3.79 5.09 2.21
CA VAL A 61 2.87 4.81 1.09
C VAL A 61 3.64 4.63 -0.22
N GLU A 62 4.71 5.40 -0.46
CA GLU A 62 5.59 5.16 -1.62
C GLU A 62 6.23 3.77 -1.55
N LEU A 63 6.72 3.36 -0.38
CA LEU A 63 7.22 1.99 -0.19
C LEU A 63 6.14 0.91 -0.38
N LEU A 64 4.89 1.19 -0.02
CA LEU A 64 3.77 0.29 -0.31
C LEU A 64 3.55 0.14 -1.81
N CYS A 65 3.53 1.25 -2.55
CA CYS A 65 3.37 1.24 -4.01
C CYS A 65 4.49 0.43 -4.69
N ASP A 66 5.74 0.62 -4.29
CA ASP A 66 6.88 -0.14 -4.82
C ASP A 66 6.77 -1.64 -4.48
N PHE A 67 6.34 -1.96 -3.27
CA PHE A 67 6.09 -3.34 -2.85
C PHE A 67 4.99 -4.01 -3.67
N GLN A 68 3.91 -3.29 -4.00
CA GLN A 68 2.82 -3.79 -4.83
C GLN A 68 3.27 -4.13 -6.26
N TRP A 69 4.15 -3.32 -6.86
CA TRP A 69 4.77 -3.63 -8.14
C TRP A 69 5.61 -4.91 -8.07
N LYS A 70 6.43 -5.03 -7.02
CA LYS A 70 7.25 -6.23 -6.79
C LYS A 70 6.39 -7.48 -6.63
N MET A 71 5.31 -7.41 -5.85
CA MET A 71 4.36 -8.52 -5.72
C MET A 71 3.79 -8.95 -7.07
N MET A 72 3.38 -7.99 -7.91
CA MET A 72 2.83 -8.28 -9.23
C MET A 72 3.84 -9.00 -10.12
N GLU A 73 5.12 -8.63 -10.08
CA GLU A 73 6.19 -9.31 -10.79
C GLU A 73 6.42 -10.74 -10.28
N GLU A 74 6.37 -10.95 -8.98
CA GLU A 74 6.53 -12.28 -8.36
C GLU A 74 5.37 -13.21 -8.69
N GLU A 75 4.14 -12.73 -8.60
CA GLU A 75 2.94 -13.48 -9.01
C GLU A 75 2.98 -13.84 -10.51
N ALA A 76 3.52 -12.96 -11.37
CA ALA A 76 3.71 -13.25 -12.79
C ALA A 76 4.72 -14.39 -13.01
N LYS A 77 5.80 -14.47 -12.21
CA LYS A 77 6.77 -15.58 -12.25
C LYS A 77 6.14 -16.92 -11.84
N GLU A 78 5.14 -16.88 -10.95
CA GLU A 78 4.34 -18.05 -10.57
C GLU A 78 3.27 -18.43 -11.60
N GLY A 79 3.18 -17.72 -12.73
CA GLY A 79 2.23 -18.00 -13.81
C GLY A 79 0.84 -17.41 -13.60
N TYR A 80 0.68 -16.47 -12.68
CA TYR A 80 -0.56 -15.70 -12.55
C TYR A 80 -0.60 -14.56 -13.56
N SER A 81 -1.80 -14.24 -14.06
CA SER A 81 -2.00 -13.03 -14.86
C SER A 81 -1.99 -11.78 -13.99
N SER A 82 -1.65 -10.64 -14.59
CA SER A 82 -1.66 -9.34 -13.90
C SER A 82 -2.99 -9.02 -13.23
N ILE A 83 -4.13 -9.36 -13.85
CA ILE A 83 -5.46 -9.24 -13.20
C ILE A 83 -5.56 -10.10 -11.95
N MET A 84 -5.00 -11.32 -11.96
CA MET A 84 -5.01 -12.19 -10.79
C MET A 84 -4.17 -11.60 -9.65
N ALA A 85 -3.03 -10.99 -9.97
CA ALA A 85 -2.18 -10.30 -8.99
C ALA A 85 -2.93 -9.15 -8.30
N VAL A 86 -3.63 -8.30 -9.07
CA VAL A 86 -4.49 -7.23 -8.51
C VAL A 86 -5.60 -7.78 -7.62
N CYS A 87 -6.24 -8.87 -8.03
CA CYS A 87 -7.26 -9.52 -7.20
C CYS A 87 -6.70 -10.10 -5.88
N LEU A 88 -5.52 -10.70 -5.92
CA LEU A 88 -4.85 -11.23 -4.72
C LEU A 88 -4.41 -10.12 -3.77
N GLU A 89 -3.94 -9.00 -4.32
CA GLU A 89 -3.57 -7.82 -3.55
C GLU A 89 -4.76 -7.26 -2.78
N LEU A 90 -5.88 -6.98 -3.45
CA LEU A 90 -7.10 -6.49 -2.79
C LEU A 90 -7.58 -7.47 -1.70
N ALA A 91 -7.53 -8.78 -1.99
CA ALA A 91 -7.91 -9.79 -1.01
C ALA A 91 -6.97 -9.80 0.22
N ALA A 92 -5.66 -9.64 -0.01
CA ALA A 92 -4.68 -9.54 1.07
C ALA A 92 -4.92 -8.28 1.91
N MET A 93 -5.09 -7.11 1.30
CA MET A 93 -5.36 -5.84 1.98
C MET A 93 -6.64 -5.92 2.83
N ALA A 94 -7.74 -6.40 2.27
CA ALA A 94 -9.01 -6.54 2.98
C ALA A 94 -8.89 -7.52 4.16
N SER A 95 -8.19 -8.63 3.97
CA SER A 95 -7.96 -9.61 5.03
C SER A 95 -7.05 -9.08 6.15
N MET A 96 -5.99 -8.34 5.80
CA MET A 96 -5.14 -7.66 6.79
C MET A 96 -5.95 -6.68 7.63
N CYS A 97 -6.76 -5.83 7.00
CA CYS A 97 -7.58 -4.83 7.70
C CYS A 97 -8.66 -5.47 8.58
N GLU A 98 -9.11 -6.69 8.27
CA GLU A 98 -10.06 -7.42 9.12
C GLU A 98 -9.40 -7.94 10.40
N GLU A 99 -8.18 -8.49 10.31
CA GLU A 99 -7.52 -9.17 11.41
C GLU A 99 -6.57 -8.30 12.24
N ASP A 100 -6.01 -7.24 11.65
CA ASP A 100 -4.96 -6.41 12.26
C ASP A 100 -5.40 -4.94 12.30
N GLU A 101 -5.65 -4.43 13.52
CA GLU A 101 -6.05 -3.04 13.73
C GLU A 101 -4.96 -2.04 13.33
N VAL A 102 -3.70 -2.41 13.45
CA VAL A 102 -2.56 -1.55 13.05
C VAL A 102 -2.50 -1.44 11.54
N ALA A 103 -2.66 -2.55 10.82
CA ALA A 103 -2.74 -2.54 9.37
C ALA A 103 -3.95 -1.73 8.89
N ARG A 104 -5.12 -1.92 9.52
CA ARG A 104 -6.33 -1.14 9.20
C ARG A 104 -6.12 0.36 9.43
N ASP A 105 -5.53 0.76 10.56
CA ASP A 105 -5.22 2.16 10.86
C ASP A 105 -4.27 2.76 9.81
N PHE A 106 -3.26 2.02 9.38
CA PHE A 106 -2.35 2.45 8.31
C PHE A 106 -3.10 2.69 6.99
N TYR A 107 -3.84 1.70 6.49
CA TYR A 107 -4.55 1.83 5.22
C TYR A 107 -5.60 2.95 5.26
N LEU A 108 -6.46 2.99 6.28
CA LEU A 108 -7.49 4.03 6.38
C LEU A 108 -6.87 5.43 6.51
N SER A 109 -5.75 5.57 7.20
CA SER A 109 -5.02 6.82 7.30
C SER A 109 -4.43 7.24 5.95
N ALA A 110 -3.86 6.30 5.18
CA ALA A 110 -3.32 6.55 3.85
C ALA A 110 -4.41 7.02 2.87
N TYR A 111 -5.54 6.31 2.81
CA TYR A 111 -6.67 6.68 1.93
C TYR A 111 -7.40 7.97 2.37
N SER A 112 -7.33 8.36 3.64
CA SER A 112 -7.94 9.57 4.16
C SER A 112 -7.05 10.81 4.03
N SER A 113 -5.75 10.64 3.83
CA SER A 113 -4.79 11.73 3.63
C SER A 113 -4.80 12.18 2.16
N PRO A 114 -5.07 13.45 1.86
CA PRO A 114 -5.02 13.94 0.47
C PRO A 114 -3.67 13.71 -0.21
N LYS A 115 -2.56 13.86 0.55
CA LYS A 115 -1.21 13.65 0.05
C LYS A 115 -0.95 12.18 -0.30
N CYS A 116 -1.27 11.27 0.60
CA CYS A 116 -1.08 9.83 0.39
C CYS A 116 -2.01 9.30 -0.71
N LEU A 117 -3.27 9.74 -0.73
CA LEU A 117 -4.24 9.35 -1.75
C LEU A 117 -3.81 9.79 -3.16
N ALA A 118 -3.14 10.95 -3.28
CA ALA A 118 -2.57 11.38 -4.56
C ALA A 118 -1.45 10.45 -5.04
N ILE A 119 -0.59 9.95 -4.12
CA ILE A 119 0.45 8.98 -4.43
C ILE A 119 -0.18 7.65 -4.87
N ILE A 120 -1.13 7.12 -4.09
CA ILE A 120 -1.86 5.87 -4.40
C ILE A 120 -2.48 5.96 -5.79
N ARG A 121 -3.31 6.97 -6.06
CA ARG A 121 -4.00 7.13 -7.35
C ARG A 121 -3.04 7.24 -8.53
N LYS A 122 -1.94 7.97 -8.37
CA LYS A 122 -0.92 8.08 -9.42
C LYS A 122 -0.30 6.73 -9.75
N ASN A 123 0.05 5.96 -8.71
CA ASN A 123 0.63 4.63 -8.85
C ASN A 123 -0.37 3.65 -9.48
N ASP A 124 -1.59 3.61 -8.96
CA ASP A 124 -2.61 2.67 -9.39
C ASP A 124 -3.14 2.98 -10.79
N THR A 125 -3.23 4.26 -11.18
CA THR A 125 -3.49 4.64 -12.57
C THR A 125 -2.43 4.06 -13.52
N ALA A 126 -1.15 4.12 -13.16
CA ALA A 126 -0.08 3.56 -13.97
C ALA A 126 -0.18 2.02 -14.09
N ARG A 127 -0.47 1.35 -12.97
CA ARG A 127 -0.68 -0.10 -12.93
C ARG A 127 -1.92 -0.52 -13.71
N ALA A 128 -3.02 0.20 -13.57
CA ALA A 128 -4.26 -0.09 -14.27
C ALA A 128 -4.10 0.00 -15.79
N LYS A 129 -3.36 0.99 -16.30
CA LYS A 129 -3.01 1.10 -17.73
C LYS A 129 -2.28 -0.13 -18.23
N GLU A 130 -1.34 -0.67 -17.47
CA GLU A 130 -0.61 -1.87 -17.83
C GLU A 130 -1.48 -3.13 -17.78
N VAL A 131 -2.24 -3.29 -16.69
CA VAL A 131 -3.03 -4.49 -16.42
C VAL A 131 -4.25 -4.62 -17.33
N PHE A 132 -4.94 -3.49 -17.59
CA PHE A 132 -6.26 -3.50 -18.24
C PHE A 132 -6.28 -2.96 -19.68
N LYS A 133 -5.11 -2.64 -20.27
CA LYS A 133 -5.02 -2.10 -21.64
C LYS A 133 -5.77 -2.92 -22.70
N GLU A 134 -5.78 -4.25 -22.56
CA GLU A 134 -6.47 -5.14 -23.52
C GLU A 134 -7.99 -5.05 -23.42
N TYR A 135 -8.52 -4.72 -22.24
CA TYR A 135 -9.95 -4.52 -22.00
C TYR A 135 -10.42 -3.09 -22.22
N CYS A 136 -9.49 -2.15 -22.28
CA CYS A 136 -9.73 -0.72 -22.41
C CYS A 136 -8.97 -0.09 -23.60
N PRO A 137 -9.03 -0.68 -24.82
CA PRO A 137 -8.13 -0.31 -25.93
C PRO A 137 -8.31 1.14 -26.43
N ASN A 138 -9.46 1.75 -26.17
CA ASN A 138 -9.78 3.10 -26.59
C ASN A 138 -9.76 4.11 -25.42
N TRP A 139 -9.30 3.72 -24.25
CA TRP A 139 -9.25 4.62 -23.11
C TRP A 139 -8.07 5.59 -23.20
N THR A 140 -8.36 6.84 -22.84
CA THR A 140 -7.35 7.89 -22.63
C THR A 140 -6.81 7.80 -21.20
N ASP A 141 -5.75 8.56 -20.93
CA ASP A 141 -5.22 8.72 -19.57
C ASP A 141 -6.27 9.21 -18.60
N GLU A 142 -7.11 10.18 -19.01
CA GLU A 142 -8.21 10.71 -18.21
C GLU A 142 -9.25 9.62 -17.85
N ASN A 143 -9.53 8.66 -18.75
CA ASN A 143 -10.44 7.56 -18.44
C ASN A 143 -9.90 6.68 -17.32
N PHE A 144 -8.59 6.37 -17.34
CA PHE A 144 -7.95 5.61 -16.27
C PHE A 144 -7.91 6.39 -14.96
N GLU A 145 -7.64 7.69 -14.98
CA GLU A 145 -7.68 8.53 -13.77
C GLU A 145 -9.07 8.58 -13.14
N VAL A 146 -10.13 8.72 -13.96
CA VAL A 146 -11.51 8.67 -13.47
C VAL A 146 -11.86 7.30 -12.90
N ALA A 147 -11.44 6.21 -13.56
CA ALA A 147 -11.64 4.86 -13.03
C ALA A 147 -10.98 4.69 -11.65
N GLU A 148 -9.74 5.15 -11.50
CA GLU A 148 -9.01 5.05 -10.23
C GLU A 148 -9.64 5.88 -9.09
N ILE A 149 -10.32 6.98 -9.37
CA ILE A 149 -11.11 7.70 -8.37
C ILE A 149 -12.20 6.80 -7.78
N LEU A 150 -12.85 6.01 -8.63
CA LEU A 150 -13.93 5.09 -8.21
C LEU A 150 -13.34 3.86 -7.51
N VAL A 151 -12.25 3.30 -8.04
CA VAL A 151 -11.55 2.14 -7.48
C VAL A 151 -11.07 2.45 -6.07
N ALA A 152 -10.36 3.57 -5.86
CA ALA A 152 -9.92 3.98 -4.53
C ALA A 152 -11.08 4.14 -3.53
N GLY A 153 -12.26 4.57 -3.99
CA GLY A 153 -13.47 4.61 -3.17
C GLY A 153 -13.98 3.22 -2.78
N ILE A 154 -13.97 2.27 -3.71
CA ILE A 154 -14.35 0.87 -3.46
C ILE A 154 -13.36 0.22 -2.49
N GLU A 155 -12.08 0.42 -2.69
CA GLU A 155 -11.01 -0.08 -1.82
C GLU A 155 -11.16 0.47 -0.40
N TYR A 156 -11.23 1.78 -0.23
CA TYR A 156 -11.45 2.39 1.08
C TYR A 156 -12.67 1.80 1.80
N SER A 157 -13.81 1.66 1.11
CA SER A 157 -15.01 1.08 1.69
C SER A 157 -14.87 -0.40 2.04
N THR A 158 -14.07 -1.14 1.26
CA THR A 158 -13.80 -2.57 1.50
C THR A 158 -12.87 -2.78 2.69
N LEU A 159 -11.88 -1.89 2.87
CA LEU A 159 -10.90 -1.93 3.97
C LEU A 159 -11.48 -1.42 5.30
N ASN A 160 -12.46 -0.52 5.24
CA ASN A 160 -13.14 0.01 6.43
C ASN A 160 -14.15 -1.00 6.97
N THR A 161 -13.78 -1.72 8.02
CA THR A 161 -14.62 -2.77 8.62
C THR A 161 -15.55 -2.25 9.73
N SER A 162 -15.57 -0.95 10.01
CA SER A 162 -16.37 -0.36 11.08
C SER A 162 -17.86 -0.55 10.84
N GLY A 163 -18.54 -1.27 11.75
CA GLY A 163 -20.00 -1.52 11.67
C GLY A 163 -20.42 -2.46 10.54
N VAL A 164 -19.49 -3.16 9.90
CA VAL A 164 -19.79 -4.10 8.80
C VAL A 164 -20.10 -5.48 9.38
N THR A 165 -21.23 -6.06 8.95
CA THR A 165 -21.69 -7.41 9.34
C THR A 165 -21.55 -8.43 8.21
N VAL A 166 -21.19 -7.97 7.00
CA VAL A 166 -21.03 -8.84 5.81
C VAL A 166 -19.69 -9.56 5.90
N ALA A 167 -19.70 -10.87 5.61
CA ALA A 167 -18.50 -11.70 5.63
C ALA A 167 -17.40 -11.17 4.69
N LEU A 168 -16.15 -11.35 5.09
CA LEU A 168 -14.95 -10.90 4.34
C LEU A 168 -15.00 -11.37 2.88
N GLU A 169 -15.27 -12.64 2.66
CA GLU A 169 -15.31 -13.26 1.34
C GLU A 169 -16.35 -12.60 0.42
N THR A 170 -17.52 -12.28 0.97
CA THR A 170 -18.60 -11.59 0.23
C THR A 170 -18.21 -10.15 -0.11
N ARG A 171 -17.57 -9.43 0.81
CA ARG A 171 -17.09 -8.06 0.56
C ARG A 171 -16.02 -8.03 -0.52
N ILE A 172 -15.06 -8.94 -0.44
CA ILE A 172 -13.98 -9.10 -1.43
C ILE A 172 -14.58 -9.42 -2.81
N ALA A 173 -15.49 -10.39 -2.89
CA ALA A 173 -16.14 -10.74 -4.15
C ALA A 173 -16.88 -9.55 -4.77
N GLY A 174 -17.63 -8.81 -3.98
CA GLY A 174 -18.34 -7.61 -4.41
C GLY A 174 -17.40 -6.51 -4.91
N ALA A 175 -16.34 -6.23 -4.16
CA ALA A 175 -15.35 -5.22 -4.52
C ALA A 175 -14.63 -5.60 -5.84
N MET A 176 -14.13 -6.83 -5.94
CA MET A 176 -13.47 -7.33 -7.15
C MET A 176 -14.38 -7.26 -8.37
N ASN A 177 -15.63 -7.72 -8.23
CA ASN A 177 -16.58 -7.68 -9.35
C ASN A 177 -16.80 -6.26 -9.86
N ASN A 178 -16.94 -5.29 -8.95
CA ASN A 178 -17.14 -3.89 -9.33
C ASN A 178 -15.87 -3.28 -9.95
N ILE A 179 -14.70 -3.48 -9.35
CA ILE A 179 -13.41 -2.98 -9.87
C ILE A 179 -13.16 -3.52 -11.27
N LEU A 180 -13.23 -4.84 -11.45
CA LEU A 180 -13.00 -5.46 -12.75
C LEU A 180 -14.05 -5.04 -13.80
N SER A 181 -15.29 -4.74 -13.37
CA SER A 181 -16.35 -4.23 -14.25
C SER A 181 -16.05 -2.80 -14.72
N ILE A 182 -15.49 -1.95 -13.86
CA ILE A 182 -15.05 -0.59 -14.24
C ILE A 182 -14.08 -0.67 -15.41
N PHE A 183 -13.14 -1.62 -15.41
CA PHE A 183 -12.16 -1.82 -16.48
C PHE A 183 -12.65 -2.74 -17.62
N ASN A 184 -13.95 -2.89 -17.81
CA ASN A 184 -14.57 -3.66 -18.90
C ASN A 184 -14.14 -5.13 -18.96
N VAL A 185 -13.65 -5.73 -17.89
CA VAL A 185 -13.32 -7.15 -17.86
C VAL A 185 -14.60 -7.97 -18.01
N PRO A 186 -14.67 -8.92 -18.97
CA PRO A 186 -15.87 -9.75 -19.21
C PRO A 186 -16.32 -10.51 -17.96
N GLU A 187 -17.63 -10.64 -17.78
CA GLU A 187 -18.25 -11.25 -16.60
C GLU A 187 -17.70 -12.66 -16.29
N GLU A 188 -17.53 -13.49 -17.32
CA GLU A 188 -16.99 -14.84 -17.18
C GLU A 188 -15.57 -14.84 -16.61
N ILE A 189 -14.74 -13.89 -17.06
CA ILE A 189 -13.36 -13.74 -16.56
C ILE A 189 -13.40 -13.23 -15.12
N ARG A 190 -14.25 -12.23 -14.81
CA ARG A 190 -14.41 -11.73 -13.44
C ARG A 190 -14.77 -12.87 -12.49
N LYS A 191 -15.80 -13.63 -12.82
CA LYS A 191 -16.26 -14.76 -12.01
C LYS A 191 -15.15 -15.79 -11.78
N MET A 192 -14.47 -16.20 -12.85
CA MET A 192 -13.36 -17.15 -12.75
C MET A 192 -12.24 -16.66 -11.82
N LYS A 193 -11.88 -15.35 -11.90
CA LYS A 193 -10.82 -14.77 -11.04
C LYS A 193 -11.27 -14.71 -9.58
N ILE A 194 -12.51 -14.27 -9.35
CA ILE A 194 -13.09 -14.19 -8.00
C ILE A 194 -13.15 -15.57 -7.36
N ASP A 195 -13.70 -16.57 -8.05
CA ASP A 195 -13.79 -17.95 -7.55
C ASP A 195 -12.41 -18.50 -7.19
N ARG A 196 -11.39 -18.21 -8.01
CA ARG A 196 -10.01 -18.64 -7.75
C ARG A 196 -9.40 -17.96 -6.53
N VAL A 197 -9.67 -16.67 -6.30
CA VAL A 197 -9.21 -15.95 -5.10
C VAL A 197 -9.91 -16.52 -3.86
N LEU A 198 -11.23 -16.66 -3.91
CA LEU A 198 -12.02 -17.17 -2.78
C LEU A 198 -11.73 -18.62 -2.42
N SER A 199 -11.13 -19.40 -3.33
CA SER A 199 -10.66 -20.77 -3.02
C SER A 199 -9.40 -20.80 -2.16
N LYS A 200 -8.74 -19.66 -1.93
CA LYS A 200 -7.54 -19.53 -1.10
C LYS A 200 -7.90 -19.23 0.36
N ASP A 201 -6.99 -19.57 1.27
CA ASP A 201 -7.05 -19.08 2.65
C ASP A 201 -6.67 -17.59 2.69
N LEU A 202 -7.69 -16.74 2.65
CA LEU A 202 -7.52 -15.28 2.56
C LEU A 202 -6.81 -14.70 3.79
N ARG A 203 -7.08 -15.25 4.97
CA ARG A 203 -6.45 -14.79 6.21
C ARG A 203 -4.96 -15.14 6.26
N LYS A 204 -4.62 -16.35 5.80
CA LYS A 204 -3.21 -16.74 5.65
C LYS A 204 -2.50 -15.87 4.61
N LEU A 205 -3.17 -15.56 3.49
CA LEU A 205 -2.66 -14.66 2.46
C LEU A 205 -2.38 -13.27 3.05
N GLY A 206 -3.34 -12.67 3.76
CA GLY A 206 -3.19 -11.35 4.38
C GLY A 206 -2.04 -11.30 5.37
N ARG A 207 -1.94 -12.28 6.28
CA ARG A 207 -0.82 -12.36 7.24
C ARG A 207 0.53 -12.49 6.55
N ARG A 208 0.64 -13.31 5.49
CA ARG A 208 1.86 -13.45 4.71
C ARG A 208 2.28 -12.11 4.10
N VAL A 209 1.39 -11.48 3.37
CA VAL A 209 1.66 -10.22 2.66
C VAL A 209 2.00 -9.09 3.64
N LEU A 210 1.33 -9.01 4.79
CA LEU A 210 1.68 -8.02 5.82
C LEU A 210 3.10 -8.21 6.36
N ASN A 211 3.52 -9.44 6.61
CA ASN A 211 4.87 -9.74 7.08
C ASN A 211 5.91 -9.44 6.00
N GLU A 212 5.64 -9.78 4.75
CA GLU A 212 6.48 -9.48 3.59
C GLU A 212 6.63 -7.97 3.40
N PHE A 213 5.54 -7.20 3.54
CA PHE A 213 5.59 -5.74 3.46
C PHE A 213 6.42 -5.12 4.61
N LYS A 214 6.21 -5.57 5.85
CA LYS A 214 7.01 -5.10 7.00
C LYS A 214 8.51 -5.36 6.78
N GLN A 215 8.86 -6.54 6.29
CA GLN A 215 10.25 -6.89 5.97
C GLN A 215 10.79 -6.03 4.83
N TYR A 216 10.02 -5.86 3.76
CA TYR A 216 10.40 -5.01 2.63
C TYR A 216 10.72 -3.57 3.05
N VAL A 217 9.89 -2.98 3.91
CA VAL A 217 10.12 -1.63 4.45
C VAL A 217 11.40 -1.56 5.26
N GLU A 218 11.67 -2.56 6.11
CA GLU A 218 12.89 -2.61 6.91
C GLU A 218 14.13 -2.76 6.04
N ASP A 219 14.13 -3.72 5.12
CA ASP A 219 15.26 -3.99 4.21
C ASP A 219 15.56 -2.78 3.30
N THR A 220 14.53 -2.13 2.75
CA THR A 220 14.71 -0.97 1.87
C THR A 220 15.31 0.21 2.62
N ASN A 221 14.81 0.50 3.81
CA ASN A 221 15.33 1.58 4.65
C ASN A 221 16.78 1.29 5.13
N GLU A 222 17.09 0.03 5.43
CA GLU A 222 18.44 -0.38 5.85
C GLU A 222 19.43 -0.29 4.67
N GLN A 223 19.01 -0.73 3.49
CA GLN A 223 19.83 -0.63 2.29
C GLN A 223 20.14 0.83 1.93
N ALA A 224 19.13 1.72 1.97
CA ALA A 224 19.34 3.15 1.73
C ALA A 224 20.35 3.77 2.71
N LEU A 225 20.29 3.37 3.99
CA LEU A 225 21.24 3.82 5.00
C LEU A 225 22.67 3.30 4.73
N MET A 226 22.80 2.02 4.37
CA MET A 226 24.08 1.42 4.03
C MET A 226 24.72 2.05 2.80
N ASP A 227 23.93 2.35 1.77
CA ASP A 227 24.42 2.96 0.53
C ASP A 227 24.92 4.39 0.77
N LEU A 228 24.21 5.15 1.60
CA LEU A 228 24.68 6.49 2.01
C LEU A 228 25.99 6.44 2.80
N LEU A 229 26.21 5.41 3.61
CA LEU A 229 27.43 5.27 4.41
C LEU A 229 28.65 4.78 3.60
N LYS A 230 28.41 4.10 2.46
CA LYS A 230 29.48 3.60 1.57
C LYS A 230 29.91 4.60 0.49
N GLY A 231 28.99 5.52 0.06
CA GLY A 231 29.25 6.52 -0.98
C GLY A 231 29.91 7.75 -0.42
#